data_b6df0b65d2e1e480a78830a307f2e242
#
_entry.id   b6df0b65d2e1e480a78830a307f2e242
#
_cell.length_a   1.000
_cell.length_b   1.000
_cell.length_c   1.000
_cell.angle_alpha   90.00
_cell.angle_beta   90.00
_cell.angle_gamma   90.00
#
_symmetry.space_group_name_H-M   'P 1'
#
loop_
_entity.id
_entity.type
_entity.pdbx_description
1 polymer ?
#
loop_
_entity_poly.entity_id
_entity_poly.type
_entity_poly.pdbx_seq_one_letter_code
_entity_poly.pdbx_strand_id
1 'polypeptide(L)'
;AKGLTHDGMLEPLESLWILPEVKDPKQWWGGHIWEDNISTHKFLYSFFADVSTQNAWFNTTLAKAEDFRSFDDYLNPKWKGKIGFADPRVPGSGQGIWSFMWDIKGEDFLRKLAQQELFLTRDPRQLADALAKAKVAVAFGLGRVPVSPFVDAGLPLKPVPAPKEGLPASNGFGVLGVIKNPPHPNATKVFVNWFLSKEGQDWYGKTLENGTRRLDVDTRWLKDLGINAAKDAITVQEYNRVRNHLEDKYTKVRLPAGKFAESILQ
;
A
#
# COMPACT_ATOMS: atom_id res chain seq x y z
N ALA A 1 4.25 -13.47 -3.10
CA ALA A 1 3.99 -13.64 -4.56
C ALA A 1 5.29 -13.83 -5.35
N LYS A 2 6.37 -13.08 -5.04
CA LYS A 2 7.62 -13.12 -5.82
C LYS A 2 8.35 -14.48 -5.73
N GLY A 3 8.32 -15.18 -4.59
CA GLY A 3 8.81 -16.56 -4.48
C GLY A 3 8.10 -17.51 -5.45
N LEU A 4 6.79 -17.38 -5.59
CA LEU A 4 6.00 -18.24 -6.48
C LEU A 4 6.40 -18.12 -7.94
N THR A 5 6.86 -16.95 -8.38
CA THR A 5 7.34 -16.72 -9.75
C THR A 5 8.66 -17.46 -9.99
N HIS A 6 9.60 -17.34 -9.05
CA HIS A 6 10.90 -18.02 -9.12
C HIS A 6 10.78 -19.54 -9.03
N ASP A 7 9.86 -20.02 -8.21
CA ASP A 7 9.64 -21.46 -7.99
C ASP A 7 8.83 -22.10 -9.14
N GLY A 8 8.48 -21.33 -10.18
CA GLY A 8 7.71 -21.83 -11.32
C GLY A 8 6.30 -22.29 -10.96
N MET A 9 5.71 -21.70 -9.92
CA MET A 9 4.39 -22.05 -9.38
C MET A 9 3.23 -21.27 -10.02
N LEU A 10 3.52 -20.36 -10.95
CA LEU A 10 2.51 -19.53 -11.62
C LEU A 10 2.41 -19.86 -13.11
N GLU A 11 1.23 -19.60 -13.66
CA GLU A 11 0.98 -19.64 -15.10
C GLU A 11 1.03 -18.24 -15.71
N PRO A 12 1.42 -18.09 -16.99
CA PRO A 12 1.36 -16.83 -17.71
C PRO A 12 -0.07 -16.30 -17.79
N LEU A 13 -0.35 -15.23 -17.05
CA LEU A 13 -1.72 -14.71 -16.91
C LEU A 13 -2.29 -14.15 -18.20
N GLU A 14 -1.47 -13.47 -19.02
CA GLU A 14 -1.91 -12.85 -20.27
C GLU A 14 -2.50 -13.87 -21.25
N SER A 15 -2.04 -15.12 -21.23
CA SER A 15 -2.54 -16.20 -22.09
C SER A 15 -4.00 -16.58 -21.77
N LEU A 16 -4.48 -16.25 -20.58
CA LEU A 16 -5.85 -16.53 -20.12
C LEU A 16 -6.86 -15.45 -20.54
N TRP A 17 -6.39 -14.31 -21.03
CA TRP A 17 -7.27 -13.21 -21.41
C TRP A 17 -8.02 -13.51 -22.70
N ILE A 18 -9.34 -13.32 -22.69
CA ILE A 18 -10.22 -13.50 -23.85
C ILE A 18 -10.96 -12.21 -24.20
N LEU A 19 -11.39 -11.42 -23.21
CA LEU A 19 -12.17 -10.21 -23.45
C LEU A 19 -11.32 -9.11 -24.12
N PRO A 20 -11.80 -8.49 -25.19
CA PRO A 20 -11.07 -7.41 -25.89
C PRO A 20 -10.71 -6.24 -24.95
N GLU A 21 -11.65 -5.84 -24.10
CA GLU A 21 -11.44 -4.73 -23.16
C GLU A 21 -10.43 -5.06 -22.04
N VAL A 22 -10.19 -6.35 -21.74
CA VAL A 22 -9.12 -6.76 -20.82
C VAL A 22 -7.76 -6.71 -21.51
N LYS A 23 -7.72 -7.10 -22.78
CA LYS A 23 -6.50 -7.11 -23.61
C LYS A 23 -6.03 -5.73 -24.03
N ASP A 24 -6.95 -4.75 -24.13
CA ASP A 24 -6.62 -3.41 -24.61
C ASP A 24 -5.90 -2.60 -23.51
N PRO A 25 -4.58 -2.31 -23.69
CA PRO A 25 -3.84 -1.52 -22.71
C PRO A 25 -4.37 -0.09 -22.56
N LYS A 26 -5.13 0.42 -23.53
CA LYS A 26 -5.75 1.76 -23.46
C LYS A 26 -6.88 1.85 -22.43
N GLN A 27 -7.43 0.73 -21.99
CA GLN A 27 -8.42 0.68 -20.93
C GLN A 27 -7.79 0.82 -19.52
N TRP A 28 -6.47 0.77 -19.45
CA TRP A 28 -5.74 0.75 -18.18
C TRP A 28 -4.83 1.95 -18.03
N TRP A 29 -4.95 2.64 -16.92
CA TRP A 29 -4.05 3.73 -16.58
C TRP A 29 -2.60 3.24 -16.47
N GLY A 30 -1.71 3.83 -17.30
CA GLY A 30 -0.34 3.38 -17.47
C GLY A 30 -0.17 2.11 -18.31
N GLY A 31 -1.21 1.69 -19.02
CA GLY A 31 -1.19 0.45 -19.81
C GLY A 31 -1.18 -0.81 -18.94
N HIS A 32 -0.68 -1.92 -19.49
CA HIS A 32 -0.50 -3.15 -18.72
C HIS A 32 0.77 -3.06 -17.86
N ILE A 33 0.62 -3.11 -16.54
CA ILE A 33 1.73 -3.11 -15.59
C ILE A 33 1.87 -4.50 -14.97
N TRP A 34 3.06 -5.05 -15.09
CA TRP A 34 3.44 -6.35 -14.52
C TRP A 34 4.40 -6.15 -13.37
N GLU A 35 4.26 -6.94 -12.30
CA GLU A 35 5.09 -6.84 -11.11
C GLU A 35 6.31 -7.76 -11.16
N ASP A 36 6.29 -8.74 -12.05
CA ASP A 36 7.38 -9.68 -12.27
C ASP A 36 8.34 -9.15 -13.32
N ASN A 37 9.31 -8.36 -12.89
CA ASN A 37 10.38 -7.85 -13.77
C ASN A 37 11.40 -8.93 -14.20
N ILE A 38 11.36 -10.12 -13.58
CA ILE A 38 12.35 -11.18 -13.80
C ILE A 38 12.03 -11.98 -15.04
N SER A 39 10.76 -12.05 -15.42
CA SER A 39 10.33 -12.92 -16.50
C SER A 39 9.57 -12.15 -17.57
N THR A 40 9.80 -12.55 -18.80
CA THR A 40 8.99 -12.14 -19.95
C THR A 40 7.61 -12.79 -19.94
N HIS A 41 7.29 -13.59 -18.92
CA HIS A 41 6.12 -14.47 -18.93
C HIS A 41 4.85 -13.85 -18.38
N LYS A 42 4.91 -12.64 -17.75
CA LYS A 42 3.74 -11.88 -17.33
C LYS A 42 2.83 -12.67 -16.38
N PHE A 43 3.40 -13.09 -15.26
CA PHE A 43 2.71 -13.88 -14.24
C PHE A 43 1.86 -13.06 -13.29
N LEU A 44 2.32 -11.85 -12.92
CA LEU A 44 1.72 -11.01 -11.87
C LEU A 44 1.25 -9.68 -12.44
N TYR A 45 -0.05 -9.53 -12.63
CA TYR A 45 -0.67 -8.34 -13.18
C TYR A 45 -1.14 -7.38 -12.09
N SER A 46 -0.69 -6.14 -12.15
CA SER A 46 -1.16 -5.08 -11.26
C SER A 46 -2.45 -4.47 -11.83
N PHE A 47 -3.59 -4.72 -11.17
CA PHE A 47 -4.88 -4.16 -11.58
C PHE A 47 -5.32 -2.96 -10.73
N PHE A 48 -4.63 -2.71 -9.63
CA PHE A 48 -4.93 -1.69 -8.64
C PHE A 48 -3.70 -0.79 -8.42
N ALA A 49 -3.93 0.49 -8.14
CA ALA A 49 -2.90 1.39 -7.67
C ALA A 49 -3.51 2.50 -6.82
N ASP A 50 -2.93 2.74 -5.67
CA ASP A 50 -3.32 3.72 -4.70
C ASP A 50 -2.15 4.64 -4.35
N VAL A 51 -2.44 5.90 -4.12
CA VAL A 51 -1.54 6.78 -3.39
C VAL A 51 -1.90 6.65 -1.92
N SER A 52 -0.99 6.09 -1.16
CA SER A 52 -1.22 5.75 0.25
C SER A 52 -1.31 6.99 1.15
N THR A 53 -2.38 7.77 0.99
CA THR A 53 -2.72 8.83 1.95
C THR A 53 -3.13 8.27 3.31
N GLN A 54 -3.42 6.97 3.40
CA GLN A 54 -3.93 6.31 4.60
C GLN A 54 -2.95 5.33 5.26
N ASN A 55 -1.64 5.46 5.00
CA ASN A 55 -0.65 4.66 5.74
C ASN A 55 -0.32 5.24 7.12
N ALA A 56 -0.87 6.39 7.47
CA ALA A 56 -0.72 6.99 8.79
C ALA A 56 -2.00 7.71 9.22
N TRP A 57 -2.33 7.56 10.49
CA TRP A 57 -3.48 8.20 11.14
C TRP A 57 -3.03 8.90 12.41
N PHE A 58 -3.71 9.98 12.78
CA PHE A 58 -3.44 10.68 14.02
C PHE A 58 -4.70 10.92 14.84
N ASN A 59 -4.53 11.05 16.16
CA ASN A 59 -5.59 11.41 17.09
C ASN A 59 -5.63 12.93 17.25
N THR A 60 -6.75 13.55 16.88
CA THR A 60 -6.89 15.01 16.83
C THR A 60 -6.95 15.67 18.21
N THR A 61 -7.07 14.90 19.30
CA THR A 61 -6.95 15.42 20.66
C THR A 61 -5.49 15.62 21.08
N LEU A 62 -4.54 14.93 20.45
CA LEU A 62 -3.12 14.97 20.77
C LEU A 62 -2.27 15.72 19.75
N ALA A 63 -2.75 15.83 18.51
CA ALA A 63 -2.00 16.42 17.40
C ALA A 63 -2.92 17.15 16.43
N LYS A 64 -2.32 18.00 15.61
CA LYS A 64 -2.99 18.70 14.50
C LYS A 64 -2.37 18.29 13.16
N ALA A 65 -3.09 18.47 12.07
CA ALA A 65 -2.60 18.17 10.72
C ALA A 65 -1.28 18.91 10.39
N GLU A 66 -1.14 20.13 10.87
CA GLU A 66 0.02 20.99 10.67
C GLU A 66 1.28 20.48 11.37
N ASP A 67 1.15 19.58 12.34
CA ASP A 67 2.27 18.95 13.04
C ASP A 67 3.02 17.93 12.17
N PHE A 68 2.49 17.59 10.97
CA PHE A 68 2.98 16.49 10.14
C PHE A 68 3.19 16.90 8.67
N ARG A 69 3.89 18.02 8.45
CA ARG A 69 4.18 18.54 7.09
C ARG A 69 5.36 17.86 6.41
N SER A 70 6.23 17.23 7.22
CA SER A 70 7.45 16.55 6.79
C SER A 70 7.69 15.33 7.66
N PHE A 71 8.42 14.33 7.14
CA PHE A 71 8.89 13.23 7.99
C PHE A 71 9.82 13.72 9.12
N ASP A 72 10.54 14.82 8.92
CA ASP A 72 11.39 15.38 9.99
C ASP A 72 10.59 15.83 11.22
N ASP A 73 9.32 16.18 11.06
CA ASP A 73 8.47 16.61 12.16
C ASP A 73 8.27 15.52 13.23
N TYR A 74 8.36 14.24 12.84
CA TYR A 74 8.27 13.11 13.77
C TYR A 74 9.50 12.93 14.65
N LEU A 75 10.59 13.62 14.37
CA LEU A 75 11.79 13.65 15.20
C LEU A 75 11.69 14.66 16.36
N ASN A 76 10.62 15.46 16.41
CA ASN A 76 10.41 16.39 17.51
C ASN A 76 10.27 15.61 18.83
N PRO A 77 11.00 15.99 19.89
CA PRO A 77 10.94 15.31 21.19
C PRO A 77 9.55 15.20 21.81
N LYS A 78 8.60 16.08 21.44
CA LYS A 78 7.21 15.99 21.90
C LYS A 78 6.51 14.68 21.52
N TRP A 79 7.01 14.00 20.51
CA TRP A 79 6.46 12.73 20.01
C TRP A 79 7.09 11.49 20.65
N LYS A 80 8.07 11.65 21.53
CA LYS A 80 8.73 10.53 22.18
C LYS A 80 7.71 9.69 22.96
N GLY A 81 7.66 8.36 22.67
CA GLY A 81 6.67 7.43 23.21
C GLY A 81 5.24 7.63 22.67
N LYS A 82 5.03 8.49 21.66
CA LYS A 82 3.72 8.84 21.08
C LYS A 82 3.54 8.43 19.63
N ILE A 83 4.51 7.73 19.06
CA ILE A 83 4.44 7.22 17.70
C ILE A 83 4.18 5.72 17.74
N GLY A 84 3.05 5.30 17.15
CA GLY A 84 2.76 3.90 16.89
C GLY A 84 3.25 3.48 15.50
N PHE A 85 3.71 2.25 15.37
CA PHE A 85 4.19 1.75 14.08
C PHE A 85 3.85 0.26 13.93
N ALA A 86 3.25 -0.09 12.77
CA ALA A 86 3.15 -1.50 12.41
C ALA A 86 4.57 -2.06 12.23
N ASP A 87 4.87 -3.19 12.85
CA ASP A 87 6.23 -3.73 12.93
C ASP A 87 6.92 -3.81 11.56
N PRO A 88 7.96 -2.98 11.27
CA PRO A 88 8.60 -2.95 9.96
C PRO A 88 9.54 -4.14 9.71
N ARG A 89 9.82 -4.96 10.72
CA ARG A 89 10.67 -6.16 10.64
C ARG A 89 9.97 -7.30 9.89
N VAL A 90 8.64 -7.22 9.73
CA VAL A 90 7.85 -8.21 9.00
C VAL A 90 7.26 -7.62 7.72
N PRO A 91 7.06 -8.41 6.65
CA PRO A 91 6.40 -7.94 5.44
C PRO A 91 4.99 -7.40 5.73
N GLY A 92 4.71 -6.19 5.25
CA GLY A 92 3.40 -5.55 5.43
C GLY A 92 3.45 -4.05 5.17
N SER A 93 2.40 -3.35 5.61
CA SER A 93 2.26 -1.90 5.46
C SER A 93 3.32 -1.13 6.27
N GLY A 94 3.68 -1.62 7.47
CA GLY A 94 4.76 -1.05 8.27
C GLY A 94 6.11 -1.10 7.57
N GLN A 95 6.48 -2.27 7.01
CA GLN A 95 7.71 -2.38 6.22
C GLN A 95 7.65 -1.50 4.96
N GLY A 96 6.47 -1.36 4.36
CA GLY A 96 6.27 -0.50 3.18
C GLY A 96 6.61 0.97 3.45
N ILE A 97 6.02 1.56 4.50
CA ILE A 97 6.28 2.96 4.84
C ILE A 97 7.69 3.17 5.40
N TRP A 98 8.21 2.23 6.19
CA TRP A 98 9.57 2.26 6.70
C TRP A 98 10.61 2.28 5.58
N SER A 99 10.45 1.41 4.59
CA SER A 99 11.34 1.34 3.43
C SER A 99 11.23 2.56 2.52
N PHE A 100 10.05 3.19 2.43
CA PHE A 100 9.90 4.46 1.74
C PHE A 100 10.69 5.58 2.48
N MET A 101 10.54 5.67 3.80
CA MET A 101 11.32 6.63 4.60
C MET A 101 12.82 6.37 4.45
N TRP A 102 13.25 5.10 4.40
CA TRP A 102 14.65 4.75 4.20
C TRP A 102 15.17 5.21 2.82
N ASP A 103 14.39 4.99 1.76
CA ASP A 103 14.74 5.37 0.38
C ASP A 103 14.92 6.90 0.22
N ILE A 104 14.12 7.69 0.92
CA ILE A 104 14.11 9.15 0.76
C ILE A 104 14.85 9.95 1.84
N LYS A 105 15.00 9.40 3.05
CA LYS A 105 15.62 10.08 4.21
C LYS A 105 16.89 9.38 4.68
N GLY A 106 17.13 8.13 4.29
CA GLY A 106 18.29 7.35 4.68
C GLY A 106 18.24 6.77 6.09
N GLU A 107 19.31 6.05 6.46
CA GLU A 107 19.43 5.33 7.72
C GLU A 107 19.48 6.23 8.95
N ASP A 108 20.17 7.36 8.87
CA ASP A 108 20.30 8.30 9.99
C ASP A 108 18.96 8.84 10.47
N PHE A 109 18.05 9.10 9.53
CA PHE A 109 16.69 9.49 9.88
C PHE A 109 15.98 8.38 10.64
N LEU A 110 16.05 7.14 10.17
CA LEU A 110 15.39 6.00 10.81
C LEU A 110 15.99 5.67 12.16
N ARG A 111 17.31 5.84 12.35
CA ARG A 111 17.93 5.73 13.70
C ARG A 111 17.35 6.75 14.68
N LYS A 112 17.20 8.00 14.26
CA LYS A 112 16.58 9.05 15.07
C LYS A 112 15.10 8.76 15.33
N LEU A 113 14.38 8.24 14.34
CA LEU A 113 12.97 7.86 14.52
C LEU A 113 12.83 6.70 15.50
N ALA A 114 13.71 5.70 15.46
CA ALA A 114 13.72 4.60 16.43
C ALA A 114 13.96 5.11 17.89
N GLN A 115 14.76 6.17 18.07
CA GLN A 115 14.99 6.81 19.38
C GLN A 115 13.75 7.52 19.95
N GLN A 116 12.68 7.69 19.16
CA GLN A 116 11.38 8.20 19.62
C GLN A 116 10.60 7.17 20.46
N GLU A 117 11.17 6.01 20.80
CA GLU A 117 10.50 4.97 21.61
C GLU A 117 9.16 4.55 20.98
N LEU A 118 9.24 3.98 19.78
CA LEU A 118 8.08 3.60 18.99
C LEU A 118 7.24 2.51 19.69
N PHE A 119 5.91 2.69 19.71
CA PHE A 119 4.99 1.61 20.03
C PHE A 119 4.87 0.66 18.83
N LEU A 120 5.53 -0.47 18.89
CA LEU A 120 5.56 -1.47 17.80
C LEU A 120 4.54 -2.57 18.05
N THR A 121 3.79 -2.93 17.01
CA THR A 121 2.90 -4.11 17.04
C THR A 121 2.73 -4.72 15.65
N ARG A 122 2.48 -6.03 15.60
CA ARG A 122 2.12 -6.77 14.37
C ARG A 122 0.62 -6.84 14.14
N ASP A 123 -0.16 -6.48 15.14
CA ASP A 123 -1.62 -6.47 15.06
C ASP A 123 -2.14 -5.07 14.72
N PRO A 124 -2.71 -4.86 13.53
CA PRO A 124 -3.26 -3.57 13.12
C PRO A 124 -4.46 -3.12 13.98
N ARG A 125 -5.19 -4.06 14.59
CA ARG A 125 -6.29 -3.71 15.51
C ARG A 125 -5.75 -3.15 16.82
N GLN A 126 -4.70 -3.75 17.36
CA GLN A 126 -4.01 -3.24 18.55
C GLN A 126 -3.42 -1.84 18.30
N LEU A 127 -2.88 -1.60 17.09
CA LEU A 127 -2.36 -0.29 16.71
C LEU A 127 -3.47 0.76 16.61
N ALA A 128 -4.61 0.41 16.00
CA ALA A 128 -5.77 1.27 15.91
C ALA A 128 -6.39 1.57 17.28
N ASP A 129 -6.48 0.59 18.16
CA ASP A 129 -6.94 0.77 19.56
C ASP A 129 -6.02 1.71 20.36
N ALA A 130 -4.71 1.54 20.24
CA ALA A 130 -3.74 2.43 20.89
C ALA A 130 -3.87 3.88 20.41
N LEU A 131 -4.13 4.09 19.11
CA LEU A 131 -4.38 5.41 18.55
C LEU A 131 -5.73 5.98 19.02
N ALA A 132 -6.78 5.19 19.00
CA ALA A 132 -8.12 5.59 19.40
C ALA A 132 -8.19 5.99 20.89
N LYS A 133 -7.49 5.25 21.75
CA LYS A 133 -7.37 5.53 23.19
C LYS A 133 -6.32 6.60 23.53
N ALA A 134 -5.81 7.32 22.56
CA ALA A 134 -4.79 8.37 22.75
C ALA A 134 -3.50 7.90 23.47
N LYS A 135 -3.20 6.59 23.42
CA LYS A 135 -1.92 6.05 23.90
C LYS A 135 -0.77 6.55 23.01
N VAL A 136 -1.01 6.57 21.69
CA VAL A 136 -0.13 7.18 20.70
C VAL A 136 -0.85 8.34 19.99
N ALA A 137 -0.09 9.34 19.54
CA ALA A 137 -0.62 10.52 18.86
C ALA A 137 -0.76 10.27 17.34
N VAL A 138 0.13 9.46 16.79
CA VAL A 138 0.17 9.10 15.37
C VAL A 138 0.56 7.65 15.22
N ALA A 139 0.04 6.98 14.19
CA ALA A 139 0.31 5.58 13.90
C ALA A 139 0.60 5.37 12.41
N PHE A 140 1.73 4.72 12.10
CA PHE A 140 2.17 4.39 10.75
C PHE A 140 1.90 2.94 10.37
N GLY A 141 1.68 2.68 9.09
CA GLY A 141 1.40 1.35 8.58
C GLY A 141 -0.02 0.86 8.90
N LEU A 142 -0.92 1.80 9.18
CA LEU A 142 -2.28 1.54 9.58
C LEU A 142 -3.23 1.98 8.45
N GLY A 143 -3.82 1.01 7.76
CA GLY A 143 -4.83 1.26 6.72
C GLY A 143 -6.19 1.63 7.32
N ARG A 144 -7.17 1.95 6.44
CA ARG A 144 -8.52 2.36 6.85
C ARG A 144 -9.28 1.26 7.60
N VAL A 145 -9.24 0.02 7.11
CA VAL A 145 -10.07 -1.08 7.63
C VAL A 145 -9.99 -1.27 9.15
N PRO A 146 -8.82 -1.33 9.80
CA PRO A 146 -8.75 -1.43 11.25
C PRO A 146 -9.13 -0.13 11.98
N VAL A 147 -9.17 1.02 11.31
CA VAL A 147 -9.48 2.33 11.91
C VAL A 147 -10.97 2.68 11.76
N SER A 148 -11.63 2.24 10.69
CA SER A 148 -13.01 2.62 10.38
C SER A 148 -13.99 2.39 11.53
N PRO A 149 -13.97 1.30 12.32
CA PRO A 149 -14.90 1.15 13.44
C PRO A 149 -14.81 2.27 14.48
N PHE A 150 -13.62 2.82 14.69
CA PHE A 150 -13.40 3.93 15.63
C PHE A 150 -13.87 5.26 15.04
N VAL A 151 -13.60 5.50 13.75
CA VAL A 151 -14.05 6.70 13.04
C VAL A 151 -15.57 6.72 12.96
N ASP A 152 -16.19 5.60 12.60
CA ASP A 152 -17.65 5.44 12.49
C ASP A 152 -18.34 5.62 13.85
N ALA A 153 -17.66 5.28 14.94
CA ALA A 153 -18.10 5.56 16.31
C ALA A 153 -17.85 7.01 16.77
N GLY A 154 -17.35 7.89 15.89
CA GLY A 154 -17.13 9.31 16.18
C GLY A 154 -15.85 9.62 16.94
N LEU A 155 -14.89 8.68 17.05
CA LEU A 155 -13.62 8.98 17.70
C LEU A 155 -12.77 9.95 16.87
N PRO A 156 -11.94 10.77 17.52
CA PRO A 156 -11.23 11.90 16.90
C PRO A 156 -9.99 11.45 16.12
N LEU A 157 -10.18 10.58 15.13
CA LEU A 157 -9.12 10.06 14.28
C LEU A 157 -9.21 10.65 12.87
N LYS A 158 -8.07 11.07 12.33
CA LYS A 158 -7.95 11.57 10.96
C LYS A 158 -6.72 10.98 10.26
N PRO A 159 -6.77 10.81 8.93
CA PRO A 159 -5.57 10.46 8.16
C PRO A 159 -4.55 11.60 8.23
N VAL A 160 -3.28 11.23 8.31
CA VAL A 160 -2.18 12.20 8.23
C VAL A 160 -2.11 12.77 6.82
N PRO A 161 -1.99 14.10 6.67
CA PRO A 161 -1.80 14.72 5.36
C PRO A 161 -0.53 14.24 4.66
N ALA A 162 -0.48 14.34 3.34
CA ALA A 162 0.73 14.04 2.58
C ALA A 162 1.87 14.96 3.02
N PRO A 163 3.02 14.42 3.46
CA PRO A 163 4.18 15.22 3.78
C PRO A 163 4.83 15.79 2.51
N LYS A 164 5.68 16.81 2.66
CA LYS A 164 6.38 17.43 1.52
C LYS A 164 7.25 16.47 0.70
N GLU A 165 7.70 15.40 1.32
CA GLU A 165 8.49 14.34 0.68
C GLU A 165 7.64 13.43 -0.22
N GLY A 166 6.31 13.55 -0.15
CA GLY A 166 5.37 12.69 -0.85
C GLY A 166 5.03 11.42 -0.07
N LEU A 167 4.22 10.59 -0.69
CA LEU A 167 3.72 9.33 -0.13
C LEU A 167 4.08 8.17 -1.05
N PRO A 168 4.30 6.97 -0.52
CA PRO A 168 4.49 5.79 -1.34
C PRO A 168 3.22 5.49 -2.12
N ALA A 169 3.37 5.15 -3.41
CA ALA A 169 2.30 4.51 -4.14
C ALA A 169 2.39 2.99 -3.93
N SER A 170 1.23 2.38 -3.79
CA SER A 170 1.11 0.94 -3.55
C SER A 170 0.08 0.32 -4.49
N ASN A 171 0.28 -0.93 -4.84
CA ASN A 171 -0.76 -1.77 -5.43
C ASN A 171 -1.49 -2.60 -4.36
N GLY A 172 -1.15 -2.46 -3.09
CA GLY A 172 -1.82 -3.14 -1.99
C GLY A 172 -2.01 -4.64 -2.24
N PHE A 173 -3.26 -5.08 -2.27
CA PHE A 173 -3.69 -6.42 -2.67
C PHE A 173 -4.03 -6.52 -4.17
N GLY A 174 -3.65 -5.55 -4.98
CA GLY A 174 -4.03 -5.39 -6.37
C GLY A 174 -3.14 -6.11 -7.37
N VAL A 175 -2.63 -7.28 -7.02
CA VAL A 175 -1.85 -8.13 -7.91
C VAL A 175 -2.58 -9.44 -8.14
N LEU A 176 -2.89 -9.73 -9.39
CA LEU A 176 -3.50 -10.98 -9.83
C LEU A 176 -2.45 -11.91 -10.44
N GLY A 177 -2.43 -13.15 -10.00
CA GLY A 177 -1.65 -14.24 -10.57
C GLY A 177 -2.47 -15.53 -10.56
N VAL A 178 -2.13 -16.47 -11.42
CA VAL A 178 -2.78 -17.79 -11.49
C VAL A 178 -1.76 -18.87 -11.12
N ILE A 179 -2.15 -19.74 -10.19
CA ILE A 179 -1.34 -20.88 -9.77
C ILE A 179 -1.25 -21.88 -10.94
N LYS A 180 -0.08 -22.44 -11.14
CA LYS A 180 0.19 -23.47 -12.15
C LYS A 180 -0.72 -24.68 -11.96
N ASN A 181 -1.25 -25.19 -13.08
CA ASN A 181 -2.17 -26.33 -13.09
C ASN A 181 -3.39 -26.12 -12.17
N PRO A 182 -4.18 -25.06 -12.34
CA PRO A 182 -5.35 -24.84 -11.50
C PRO A 182 -6.34 -26.00 -11.66
N PRO A 183 -7.01 -26.44 -10.58
CA PRO A 183 -7.90 -27.61 -10.60
C PRO A 183 -9.10 -27.42 -11.54
N HIS A 184 -9.47 -26.17 -11.81
CA HIS A 184 -10.60 -25.82 -12.68
C HIS A 184 -10.18 -24.75 -13.72
N PRO A 185 -9.39 -25.11 -14.76
CA PRO A 185 -8.77 -24.12 -15.67
C PRO A 185 -9.79 -23.26 -16.41
N ASN A 186 -10.93 -23.82 -16.82
CA ASN A 186 -11.99 -23.06 -17.47
C ASN A 186 -12.66 -22.05 -16.54
N ALA A 187 -12.97 -22.44 -15.30
CA ALA A 187 -13.52 -21.53 -14.29
C ALA A 187 -12.51 -20.43 -13.94
N THR A 188 -11.23 -20.77 -13.81
CA THR A 188 -10.14 -19.81 -13.61
C THR A 188 -10.09 -18.78 -14.75
N LYS A 189 -10.18 -19.23 -15.99
CA LYS A 189 -10.20 -18.36 -17.17
C LYS A 189 -11.41 -17.43 -17.18
N VAL A 190 -12.60 -17.94 -16.88
CA VAL A 190 -13.83 -17.13 -16.76
C VAL A 190 -13.68 -16.09 -15.66
N PHE A 191 -13.25 -16.51 -14.45
CA PHE A 191 -13.05 -15.61 -13.33
C PHE A 191 -12.04 -14.49 -13.62
N VAL A 192 -10.87 -14.82 -14.18
CA VAL A 192 -9.84 -13.83 -14.54
C VAL A 192 -10.39 -12.75 -15.45
N ASN A 193 -11.14 -13.14 -16.50
CA ASN A 193 -11.70 -12.19 -17.45
C ASN A 193 -12.82 -11.35 -16.84
N TRP A 194 -13.75 -11.97 -16.08
CA TRP A 194 -14.76 -11.22 -15.36
C TRP A 194 -14.13 -10.25 -14.34
N PHE A 195 -13.17 -10.73 -13.53
CA PHE A 195 -12.53 -9.91 -12.51
C PHE A 195 -11.80 -8.70 -13.10
N LEU A 196 -11.15 -8.84 -14.26
CA LEU A 196 -10.46 -7.76 -14.94
C LEU A 196 -11.37 -6.93 -15.86
N SER A 197 -12.64 -7.32 -16.04
CA SER A 197 -13.62 -6.51 -16.78
C SER A 197 -14.00 -5.23 -16.03
N LYS A 198 -14.72 -4.32 -16.70
CA LYS A 198 -15.27 -3.13 -16.05
C LYS A 198 -16.15 -3.49 -14.84
N GLU A 199 -17.04 -4.46 -15.02
CA GLU A 199 -17.96 -4.91 -13.96
C GLU A 199 -17.21 -5.46 -12.74
N GLY A 200 -16.26 -6.37 -12.97
CA GLY A 200 -15.47 -6.98 -11.90
C GLY A 200 -14.63 -5.96 -11.13
N GLN A 201 -14.05 -4.99 -11.84
CA GLN A 201 -13.24 -3.93 -11.23
C GLN A 201 -14.08 -2.88 -10.50
N ASP A 202 -15.29 -2.58 -10.97
CA ASP A 202 -16.26 -1.72 -10.26
C ASP A 202 -16.74 -2.40 -8.98
N TRP A 203 -17.12 -3.68 -9.07
CA TRP A 203 -17.50 -4.49 -7.91
C TRP A 203 -16.38 -4.58 -6.87
N TYR A 204 -15.14 -4.88 -7.30
CA TYR A 204 -13.97 -4.95 -6.43
C TYR A 204 -13.73 -3.61 -5.72
N GLY A 205 -13.73 -2.53 -6.49
CA GLY A 205 -13.49 -1.20 -5.96
C GLY A 205 -14.50 -0.80 -4.88
N LYS A 206 -15.78 -1.03 -5.14
CA LYS A 206 -16.87 -0.71 -4.20
C LYS A 206 -16.87 -1.60 -2.95
N THR A 207 -16.57 -2.89 -3.12
CA THR A 207 -16.59 -3.86 -2.00
C THR A 207 -15.41 -3.67 -1.05
N LEU A 208 -14.23 -3.35 -1.59
CA LEU A 208 -13.00 -3.23 -0.80
C LEU A 208 -12.54 -1.78 -0.60
N GLU A 209 -13.32 -0.81 -1.05
CA GLU A 209 -12.97 0.62 -1.01
C GLU A 209 -11.58 0.90 -1.61
N ASN A 210 -11.31 0.34 -2.78
CA ASN A 210 -10.00 0.41 -3.44
C ASN A 210 -10.07 1.05 -4.83
N GLY A 211 -9.01 1.74 -5.22
CA GLY A 211 -8.85 2.31 -6.55
C GLY A 211 -8.43 1.28 -7.58
N THR A 212 -9.19 1.13 -8.66
CA THR A 212 -8.75 0.35 -9.83
C THR A 212 -7.92 1.18 -10.79
N ARG A 213 -7.09 0.53 -11.59
CA ARG A 213 -6.37 1.15 -12.70
C ARG A 213 -7.20 1.21 -13.99
N ARG A 214 -8.41 0.61 -14.04
CA ARG A 214 -9.29 0.77 -15.21
C ARG A 214 -9.77 2.21 -15.36
N LEU A 215 -9.64 2.75 -16.57
CA LEU A 215 -10.00 4.13 -16.88
C LEU A 215 -11.52 4.34 -16.99
N ASP A 216 -12.26 3.29 -17.34
CA ASP A 216 -13.70 3.29 -17.51
C ASP A 216 -14.50 2.98 -16.22
N VAL A 217 -13.82 2.82 -15.08
CA VAL A 217 -14.42 2.67 -13.76
C VAL A 217 -14.26 3.95 -12.97
N ASP A 218 -15.36 4.48 -12.43
CA ASP A 218 -15.34 5.68 -11.59
C ASP A 218 -14.81 5.36 -10.19
N THR A 219 -13.76 6.06 -9.79
CA THR A 219 -13.13 5.95 -8.46
C THR A 219 -13.13 7.26 -7.67
N ARG A 220 -13.79 8.32 -8.19
CA ARG A 220 -13.79 9.66 -7.56
C ARG A 220 -14.47 9.68 -6.21
N TRP A 221 -15.44 8.80 -5.98
CA TRP A 221 -16.14 8.63 -4.72
C TRP A 221 -15.20 8.20 -3.56
N LEU A 222 -14.05 7.60 -3.87
CA LEU A 222 -13.04 7.25 -2.86
C LEU A 222 -12.49 8.47 -2.11
N LYS A 223 -12.54 9.66 -2.71
CA LYS A 223 -12.10 10.90 -2.06
C LYS A 223 -12.91 11.23 -0.80
N ASP A 224 -14.19 10.89 -0.79
CA ASP A 224 -15.06 11.09 0.37
C ASP A 224 -14.63 10.19 1.54
N LEU A 225 -13.94 9.09 1.24
CA LEU A 225 -13.33 8.19 2.21
C LEU A 225 -11.87 8.56 2.55
N GLY A 226 -11.36 9.65 1.96
CA GLY A 226 -9.96 10.07 2.10
C GLY A 226 -8.97 9.17 1.32
N ILE A 227 -9.45 8.42 0.32
CA ILE A 227 -8.63 7.54 -0.54
C ILE A 227 -8.45 8.20 -1.91
N ASN A 228 -7.26 8.07 -2.48
CA ASN A 228 -7.00 8.52 -3.84
C ASN A 228 -6.52 7.34 -4.70
N ALA A 229 -7.36 6.91 -5.64
CA ALA A 229 -6.87 6.06 -6.72
C ALA A 229 -5.74 6.77 -7.45
N ALA A 230 -4.65 6.06 -7.76
CA ALA A 230 -3.46 6.69 -8.36
C ALA A 230 -3.80 7.39 -9.69
N LYS A 231 -4.68 6.80 -10.49
CA LYS A 231 -5.14 7.37 -11.78
C LYS A 231 -5.83 8.74 -11.65
N ASP A 232 -6.39 9.04 -10.47
CA ASP A 232 -7.09 10.29 -10.17
C ASP A 232 -6.24 11.32 -9.43
N ALA A 233 -5.04 10.93 -8.99
CA ALA A 233 -4.21 11.71 -8.07
C ALA A 233 -2.81 12.07 -8.61
N ILE A 234 -2.17 11.18 -9.35
CA ILE A 234 -0.79 11.36 -9.82
C ILE A 234 -0.62 10.93 -11.28
N THR A 235 0.48 11.36 -11.89
CA THR A 235 0.85 10.87 -13.23
C THR A 235 1.44 9.46 -13.18
N VAL A 236 1.42 8.76 -14.31
CA VAL A 236 2.10 7.46 -14.46
C VAL A 236 3.60 7.58 -14.16
N GLN A 237 4.23 8.68 -14.57
CA GLN A 237 5.65 8.92 -14.30
C GLN A 237 5.91 9.03 -12.80
N GLU A 238 5.10 9.78 -12.08
CA GLU A 238 5.20 9.92 -10.63
C GLU A 238 4.94 8.58 -9.93
N TYR A 239 3.90 7.84 -10.35
CA TYR A 239 3.64 6.49 -9.84
C TYR A 239 4.88 5.59 -9.98
N ASN A 240 5.50 5.58 -11.16
CA ASN A 240 6.72 4.77 -11.37
C ASN A 240 7.90 5.20 -10.48
N ARG A 241 7.96 6.48 -10.09
CA ARG A 241 8.98 7.00 -9.18
C ARG A 241 8.73 6.56 -7.73
N VAL A 242 7.49 6.64 -7.25
CA VAL A 242 7.15 6.45 -5.82
C VAL A 242 6.69 5.04 -5.46
N ARG A 243 6.41 4.17 -6.44
CA ARG A 243 6.06 2.78 -6.14
C ARG A 243 7.27 2.00 -5.62
N ASN A 244 7.09 1.28 -4.53
CA ASN A 244 8.16 0.55 -3.85
C ASN A 244 7.98 -0.98 -3.86
N HIS A 245 7.04 -1.49 -4.62
CA HIS A 245 6.67 -2.90 -4.66
C HIS A 245 7.25 -3.65 -5.87
N LEU A 246 7.86 -2.95 -6.82
CA LEU A 246 8.62 -3.58 -7.91
C LEU A 246 9.75 -4.45 -7.35
N GLU A 247 10.11 -5.46 -8.10
CA GLU A 247 11.09 -6.43 -7.68
C GLU A 247 12.48 -5.85 -7.40
N ASP A 248 12.94 -4.93 -8.23
CA ASP A 248 14.20 -4.23 -8.00
C ASP A 248 14.15 -3.34 -6.75
N LYS A 249 13.06 -2.62 -6.52
CA LYS A 249 12.83 -1.88 -5.28
C LYS A 249 12.68 -2.82 -4.08
N TYR A 250 12.06 -3.98 -4.26
CA TYR A 250 11.97 -4.98 -3.20
C TYR A 250 13.34 -5.45 -2.75
N THR A 251 14.21 -5.79 -3.68
CA THR A 251 15.56 -6.29 -3.40
C THR A 251 16.53 -5.21 -2.95
N LYS A 252 16.49 -4.02 -3.56
CA LYS A 252 17.45 -2.92 -3.32
C LYS A 252 17.06 -1.98 -2.18
N VAL A 253 15.78 -1.92 -1.84
CA VAL A 253 15.25 -0.98 -0.83
C VAL A 253 14.54 -1.72 0.28
N ARG A 254 13.51 -2.50 -0.04
CA ARG A 254 12.60 -3.03 0.97
C ARG A 254 13.23 -4.11 1.86
N LEU A 255 13.98 -5.05 1.28
CA LEU A 255 14.68 -6.07 2.06
C LEU A 255 15.80 -5.47 2.92
N PRO A 256 16.71 -4.61 2.40
CA PRO A 256 17.72 -3.96 3.23
C PRO A 256 17.10 -3.11 4.35
N ALA A 257 16.07 -2.32 4.06
CA ALA A 257 15.39 -1.51 5.07
C ALA A 257 14.73 -2.35 6.17
N GLY A 258 14.16 -3.53 5.83
CA GLY A 258 13.64 -4.48 6.81
C GLY A 258 14.73 -5.05 7.72
N LYS A 259 15.86 -5.49 7.14
CA LYS A 259 17.04 -5.94 7.90
C LYS A 259 17.62 -4.84 8.79
N PHE A 260 17.61 -3.59 8.29
CA PHE A 260 18.02 -2.45 9.09
C PHE A 260 17.08 -2.25 10.28
N ALA A 261 15.76 -2.37 10.08
CA ALA A 261 14.79 -2.31 11.18
C ALA A 261 15.08 -3.40 12.23
N GLU A 262 15.38 -4.64 11.83
CA GLU A 262 15.78 -5.73 12.75
C GLU A 262 17.02 -5.37 13.57
N SER A 263 17.94 -4.60 13.01
CA SER A 263 19.20 -4.24 13.67
C SER A 263 19.06 -3.11 14.70
N ILE A 264 18.03 -2.27 14.61
CA ILE A 264 17.89 -1.06 15.44
C ILE A 264 16.62 -1.01 16.29
N LEU A 265 15.61 -1.82 15.98
CA LEU A 265 14.37 -1.91 16.76
C LEU A 265 14.40 -3.17 17.64
N GLN A 266 14.43 -2.96 18.93
CA GLN A 266 14.37 -4.04 19.96
C GLN A 266 12.93 -4.44 20.25
#